data_e4085eea32e56ad1beee6324b0b6a3bd
#
_entry.id   e4085eea32e56ad1beee6324b0b6a3bd
#
_cell.length_a   1.000
_cell.length_b   1.000
_cell.length_c   1.000
_cell.angle_alpha   90.00
_cell.angle_beta   90.00
_cell.angle_gamma   90.00
#
_symmetry.space_group_name_H-M   'P 1'
#
loop_
_entity.id
_entity.type
_entity.pdbx_description
1 polymer ?
#
loop_
_entity_poly.entity_id
_entity_poly.type
_entity_poly.pdbx_seq_one_letter_code
_entity_poly.pdbx_strand_id
1 'polypeptide(L)'
;EVTKLALLYPAGQLTLEQVTDSVLNVARYDVFQLPIAMLSGDAARVRKTMVGLEAEGEAIPLILWVITEELRTLLRIKAHVDAGRPFSVAARENRVWGPRERLFERALAHVSADALEAALVRAAEIDRLAKGLLAPRTDSNVWLELTELALSFAGPPRSIVQ
;
A
#
# COMPACT_ATOMS: atom_id res chain seq x y z
N GLU A 1 -11.00 -23.31 -1.76
CA GLU A 1 -9.82 -23.61 -0.93
C GLU A 1 -9.54 -25.14 -0.87
N VAL A 2 -10.50 -25.99 -0.48
CA VAL A 2 -10.33 -27.45 -0.43
C VAL A 2 -9.95 -28.05 -1.78
N THR A 3 -10.51 -27.54 -2.88
CA THR A 3 -10.20 -27.96 -4.25
C THR A 3 -8.77 -27.63 -4.65
N LYS A 4 -8.21 -26.50 -4.17
CA LYS A 4 -6.80 -26.12 -4.37
C LYS A 4 -5.86 -27.05 -3.62
N LEU A 5 -6.18 -27.40 -2.38
CA LEU A 5 -5.39 -28.36 -1.59
C LEU A 5 -5.33 -29.74 -2.26
N ALA A 6 -6.45 -30.19 -2.85
CA ALA A 6 -6.50 -31.46 -3.59
C ALA A 6 -5.66 -31.48 -4.86
N LEU A 7 -5.32 -30.31 -5.44
CA LEU A 7 -4.42 -30.20 -6.60
C LEU A 7 -2.94 -30.14 -6.22
N LEU A 8 -2.64 -29.70 -4.99
CA LEU A 8 -1.26 -29.50 -4.52
C LEU A 8 -0.69 -30.72 -3.80
N TYR A 9 -1.55 -31.56 -3.21
CA TYR A 9 -1.14 -32.69 -2.40
C TYR A 9 -1.87 -33.97 -2.83
N PRO A 10 -1.19 -35.14 -2.84
CA PRO A 10 -1.84 -36.43 -3.11
C PRO A 10 -2.88 -36.73 -2.02
N ALA A 11 -3.88 -37.55 -2.36
CA ALA A 11 -4.92 -37.96 -1.42
C ALA A 11 -4.32 -38.62 -0.17
N GLY A 12 -4.59 -38.08 1.01
CA GLY A 12 -4.07 -38.54 2.28
C GLY A 12 -4.31 -37.58 3.43
N GLN A 13 -3.68 -37.82 4.58
CA GLN A 13 -3.71 -36.89 5.71
C GLN A 13 -2.72 -35.73 5.46
N LEU A 14 -3.24 -34.49 5.45
CA LEU A 14 -2.41 -33.32 5.42
C LEU A 14 -1.85 -33.04 6.82
N THR A 15 -0.57 -32.73 6.92
CA THR A 15 0.02 -32.27 8.18
C THR A 15 -0.40 -30.82 8.43
N LEU A 16 -0.41 -30.41 9.71
CA LEU A 16 -0.69 -29.02 10.09
C LEU A 16 0.26 -28.04 9.39
N GLU A 17 1.51 -28.45 9.19
CA GLU A 17 2.54 -27.68 8.50
C GLU A 17 2.20 -27.48 7.01
N GLN A 18 1.75 -28.53 6.32
CA GLN A 18 1.31 -28.46 4.91
C GLN A 18 0.07 -27.59 4.74
N VAL A 19 -0.89 -27.66 5.69
CA VAL A 19 -2.06 -26.80 5.69
C VAL A 19 -1.66 -25.35 5.96
N THR A 20 -0.80 -25.13 6.96
CA THR A 20 -0.31 -23.79 7.30
C THR A 20 0.48 -23.18 6.15
N ASP A 21 1.35 -23.94 5.50
CA ASP A 21 2.15 -23.51 4.35
C ASP A 21 1.27 -23.18 3.13
N SER A 22 0.24 -23.98 2.87
CA SER A 22 -0.72 -23.72 1.78
C SER A 22 -1.62 -22.52 2.08
N VAL A 23 -2.04 -22.31 3.34
CA VAL A 23 -2.81 -21.14 3.76
C VAL A 23 -1.94 -19.87 3.77
N LEU A 24 -0.69 -19.97 4.22
CA LEU A 24 0.28 -18.87 4.17
C LEU A 24 0.70 -18.53 2.72
N ASN A 25 0.75 -19.52 1.82
CA ASN A 25 0.99 -19.29 0.39
C ASN A 25 -0.22 -18.70 -0.35
N VAL A 26 -1.44 -18.82 0.18
CA VAL A 26 -2.65 -18.17 -0.37
C VAL A 26 -2.68 -16.66 -0.04
N ALA A 27 -2.01 -16.24 1.03
CA ALA A 27 -1.89 -14.83 1.39
C ALA A 27 -0.45 -14.32 1.23
N ARG A 28 0.21 -14.67 0.12
CA ARG A 28 1.63 -14.32 -0.10
C ARG A 28 1.86 -12.82 -0.19
N TYR A 29 0.85 -12.08 -0.63
CA TYR A 29 0.87 -10.61 -0.72
C TYR A 29 -0.42 -10.05 -0.15
N ASP A 30 -0.36 -9.64 1.11
CA ASP A 30 -1.47 -8.96 1.76
C ASP A 30 -1.45 -7.48 1.34
N VAL A 31 -2.51 -7.03 0.67
CA VAL A 31 -2.68 -5.64 0.26
C VAL A 31 -2.57 -4.66 1.43
N PHE A 32 -2.93 -5.09 2.64
CA PHE A 32 -2.82 -4.28 3.86
C PHE A 32 -1.38 -4.12 4.38
N GLN A 33 -0.40 -4.85 3.82
CA GLN A 33 1.02 -4.60 4.07
C GLN A 33 1.62 -3.49 3.19
N LEU A 34 0.92 -3.12 2.11
CA LEU A 34 1.37 -2.06 1.21
C LEU A 34 1.52 -0.71 1.92
N PRO A 35 0.54 -0.23 2.72
CA PRO A 35 0.69 1.01 3.47
C PRO A 35 1.90 1.02 4.40
N ILE A 36 2.19 -0.09 5.05
CA ILE A 36 3.34 -0.22 5.95
C ILE A 36 4.64 -0.02 5.16
N ALA A 37 4.76 -0.64 3.99
CA ALA A 37 5.91 -0.48 3.11
C ALA A 37 6.06 0.95 2.61
N MET A 38 4.95 1.60 2.21
CA MET A 38 4.92 3.01 1.78
C MET A 38 5.39 3.94 2.90
N LEU A 39 4.76 3.89 4.07
CA LEU A 39 5.04 4.76 5.21
C LEU A 39 6.43 4.51 5.82
N SER A 40 6.96 3.30 5.71
CA SER A 40 8.32 2.98 6.19
C SER A 40 9.42 3.45 5.23
N GLY A 41 9.09 3.91 4.03
CA GLY A 41 10.06 4.30 3.01
C GLY A 41 10.78 3.12 2.36
N ASP A 42 10.18 1.93 2.38
CA ASP A 42 10.77 0.71 1.82
C ASP A 42 10.32 0.49 0.37
N ALA A 43 10.97 1.21 -0.55
CA ALA A 43 10.67 1.15 -1.97
C ALA A 43 10.83 -0.27 -2.57
N ALA A 44 11.78 -1.05 -2.06
CA ALA A 44 11.98 -2.43 -2.53
C ALA A 44 10.79 -3.31 -2.13
N ARG A 45 10.31 -3.17 -0.90
CA ARG A 45 9.12 -3.88 -0.42
C ARG A 45 7.86 -3.44 -1.15
N VAL A 46 7.69 -2.13 -1.42
CA VAL A 46 6.56 -1.62 -2.22
C VAL A 46 6.54 -2.31 -3.59
N ARG A 47 7.66 -2.29 -4.33
CA ARG A 47 7.74 -2.94 -5.65
C ARG A 47 7.42 -4.43 -5.58
N LYS A 48 8.04 -5.14 -4.63
CA LYS A 48 7.82 -6.58 -4.45
C LYS A 48 6.36 -6.89 -4.15
N THR A 49 5.72 -6.10 -3.29
CA THR A 49 4.29 -6.25 -2.95
C THR A 49 3.41 -5.99 -4.17
N MET A 50 3.66 -4.91 -4.93
CA MET A 50 2.88 -4.58 -6.11
C MET A 50 2.96 -5.65 -7.20
N VAL A 51 4.18 -6.16 -7.48
CA VAL A 51 4.38 -7.27 -8.43
C VAL A 51 3.62 -8.53 -7.98
N GLY A 52 3.63 -8.82 -6.68
CA GLY A 52 2.89 -9.97 -6.14
C GLY A 52 1.38 -9.80 -6.24
N LEU A 53 0.84 -8.64 -5.90
CA LEU A 53 -0.58 -8.33 -6.02
C LEU A 53 -1.07 -8.41 -7.47
N GLU A 54 -0.26 -7.93 -8.43
CA GLU A 54 -0.53 -8.06 -9.86
C GLU A 54 -0.57 -9.54 -10.29
N ALA A 55 0.42 -10.31 -9.90
CA ALA A 55 0.51 -11.74 -10.25
C ALA A 55 -0.64 -12.56 -9.65
N GLU A 56 -1.15 -12.18 -8.48
CA GLU A 56 -2.30 -12.80 -7.82
C GLU A 56 -3.65 -12.30 -8.38
N GLY A 57 -3.64 -11.28 -9.24
CA GLY A 57 -4.84 -10.68 -9.81
C GLY A 57 -5.68 -9.92 -8.79
N GLU A 58 -5.02 -9.28 -7.80
CA GLU A 58 -5.72 -8.52 -6.78
C GLU A 58 -6.55 -7.38 -7.40
N ALA A 59 -7.69 -7.08 -6.79
CA ALA A 59 -8.63 -6.10 -7.32
C ALA A 59 -8.05 -4.68 -7.24
N ILE A 60 -7.85 -4.02 -8.38
CA ILE A 60 -7.36 -2.63 -8.47
C ILE A 60 -8.12 -1.66 -7.56
N PRO A 61 -9.48 -1.71 -7.47
CA PRO A 61 -10.22 -0.85 -6.55
C PRO A 61 -9.84 -1.03 -5.08
N LEU A 62 -9.48 -2.24 -4.66
CA LEU A 62 -9.05 -2.51 -3.29
C LEU A 62 -7.68 -1.89 -3.02
N ILE A 63 -6.75 -2.03 -3.95
CA ILE A 63 -5.41 -1.43 -3.83
C ILE A 63 -5.52 0.10 -3.77
N LEU A 64 -6.30 0.69 -4.66
CA LEU A 64 -6.57 2.14 -4.66
C LEU A 64 -7.20 2.62 -3.37
N TRP A 65 -8.16 1.86 -2.83
CA TRP A 65 -8.79 2.20 -1.57
C TRP A 65 -7.78 2.21 -0.42
N VAL A 66 -6.95 1.18 -0.31
CA VAL A 66 -5.93 1.08 0.73
C VAL A 66 -4.93 2.24 0.65
N ILE A 67 -4.42 2.56 -0.54
CA ILE A 67 -3.50 3.69 -0.75
C ILE A 67 -4.18 5.02 -0.38
N THR A 68 -5.38 5.27 -0.91
CA THR A 68 -6.06 6.56 -0.72
C THR A 68 -6.49 6.81 0.72
N GLU A 69 -6.85 5.77 1.48
CA GLU A 69 -7.16 5.93 2.91
C GLU A 69 -5.94 6.35 3.72
N GLU A 70 -4.75 5.81 3.43
CA GLU A 70 -3.52 6.26 4.08
C GLU A 70 -3.17 7.71 3.70
N LEU A 71 -3.30 8.06 2.41
CA LEU A 71 -3.06 9.43 1.95
C LEU A 71 -4.01 10.45 2.60
N ARG A 72 -5.29 10.13 2.68
CA ARG A 72 -6.29 10.98 3.36
C ARG A 72 -6.00 11.12 4.85
N THR A 73 -5.56 10.04 5.49
CA THR A 73 -5.20 10.06 6.90
C THR A 73 -3.96 10.92 7.14
N LEU A 74 -2.92 10.78 6.30
CA LEU A 74 -1.74 11.66 6.32
C LEU A 74 -2.13 13.13 6.13
N LEU A 75 -2.98 13.42 5.15
CA LEU A 75 -3.40 14.80 4.85
C LEU A 75 -4.18 15.42 6.03
N ARG A 76 -5.09 14.67 6.65
CA ARG A 76 -5.84 15.14 7.84
C ARG A 76 -4.90 15.43 9.01
N ILE A 77 -3.97 14.52 9.30
CA ILE A 77 -3.00 14.71 10.39
C ILE A 77 -2.07 15.89 10.06
N LYS A 78 -1.59 15.99 8.81
CA LYS A 78 -0.75 17.10 8.34
C LYS A 78 -1.43 18.45 8.56
N ALA A 79 -2.68 18.59 8.16
CA ALA A 79 -3.46 19.82 8.35
C ALA A 79 -3.57 20.22 9.82
N HIS A 80 -3.77 19.27 10.73
CA HIS A 80 -3.80 19.54 12.17
C HIS A 80 -2.43 19.96 12.71
N VAL A 81 -1.36 19.30 12.29
CA VAL A 81 0.00 19.62 12.72
C VAL A 81 0.43 20.99 12.20
N ASP A 82 0.14 21.31 10.93
CA ASP A 82 0.44 22.61 10.33
C ASP A 82 -0.36 23.76 11.00
N ALA A 83 -1.53 23.44 11.55
CA ALA A 83 -2.30 24.36 12.39
C ALA A 83 -1.78 24.46 13.85
N GLY A 84 -0.62 23.88 14.15
CA GLY A 84 0.03 23.95 15.47
C GLY A 84 -0.48 22.94 16.50
N ARG A 85 -1.28 21.94 16.11
CA ARG A 85 -1.74 20.91 17.04
C ARG A 85 -0.65 19.84 17.24
N PRO A 86 -0.50 19.29 18.46
CA PRO A 86 0.44 18.20 18.70
C PRO A 86 0.14 16.98 17.82
N PHE A 87 1.17 16.40 17.21
CA PHE A 87 1.05 15.22 16.36
C PHE A 87 0.31 14.05 17.06
N SER A 88 0.65 13.75 18.31
CA SER A 88 0.04 12.66 19.07
C SER A 88 -1.47 12.81 19.26
N VAL A 89 -1.96 14.05 19.38
CA VAL A 89 -3.40 14.35 19.45
C VAL A 89 -4.05 14.12 18.09
N ALA A 90 -3.47 14.71 17.04
CA ALA A 90 -3.97 14.57 15.68
C ALA A 90 -3.96 13.11 15.21
N ALA A 91 -2.91 12.34 15.51
CA ALA A 91 -2.81 10.93 15.19
C ALA A 91 -3.93 10.12 15.87
N ARG A 92 -4.14 10.33 17.18
CA ARG A 92 -5.17 9.61 17.94
C ARG A 92 -6.58 9.90 17.45
N GLU A 93 -6.90 11.14 17.12
CA GLU A 93 -8.20 11.53 16.53
C GLU A 93 -8.45 10.86 15.17
N ASN A 94 -7.38 10.60 14.42
CA ASN A 94 -7.44 9.90 13.13
C ASN A 94 -7.23 8.37 13.25
N ARG A 95 -7.38 7.81 14.45
CA ARG A 95 -7.26 6.37 14.73
C ARG A 95 -5.89 5.79 14.36
N VAL A 96 -4.85 6.58 14.49
CA VAL A 96 -3.45 6.17 14.32
C VAL A 96 -2.82 6.05 15.70
N TRP A 97 -2.46 4.83 16.09
CA TRP A 97 -1.83 4.53 17.38
C TRP A 97 -0.86 3.36 17.28
N GLY A 98 -0.07 3.17 18.33
CA GLY A 98 0.88 2.07 18.45
C GLY A 98 2.00 2.15 17.41
N PRO A 99 2.41 1.03 16.79
CA PRO A 99 3.51 1.02 15.82
C PRO A 99 3.28 1.90 14.60
N ARG A 100 2.01 2.13 14.20
CA ARG A 100 1.66 2.99 13.05
C ARG A 100 1.97 4.46 13.32
N GLU A 101 1.88 4.92 14.57
CA GLU A 101 2.14 6.31 14.95
C GLU A 101 3.53 6.75 14.50
N ARG A 102 4.56 5.91 14.73
CA ARG A 102 5.94 6.19 14.31
C ARG A 102 6.10 6.24 12.78
N LEU A 103 5.35 5.42 12.06
CA LEU A 103 5.38 5.41 10.59
C LEU A 103 4.79 6.70 10.04
N PHE A 104 3.66 7.14 10.57
CA PHE A 104 3.00 8.40 10.19
C PHE A 104 3.86 9.61 10.52
N GLU A 105 4.44 9.68 11.72
CA GLU A 105 5.33 10.77 12.13
C GLU A 105 6.53 10.90 11.19
N ARG A 106 7.14 9.77 10.82
CA ARG A 106 8.24 9.74 9.86
C ARG A 106 7.81 10.20 8.48
N ALA A 107 6.68 9.70 7.97
CA ALA A 107 6.18 10.05 6.66
C ALA A 107 5.86 11.56 6.57
N LEU A 108 5.22 12.11 7.59
CA LEU A 108 4.85 13.53 7.65
C LEU A 108 6.04 14.48 7.67
N ALA A 109 7.22 14.02 8.14
CA ALA A 109 8.45 14.82 8.11
C ALA A 109 8.98 15.06 6.68
N HIS A 110 8.56 14.27 5.70
CA HIS A 110 9.08 14.30 4.33
C HIS A 110 8.03 14.63 3.27
N VAL A 111 6.77 14.84 3.66
CA VAL A 111 5.66 15.04 2.74
C VAL A 111 4.96 16.37 3.02
N SER A 112 4.71 17.15 1.96
CA SER A 112 3.90 18.37 2.04
C SER A 112 2.41 18.07 1.83
N ALA A 113 1.53 18.99 2.25
CA ALA A 113 0.10 18.90 1.99
C ALA A 113 -0.20 18.86 0.48
N ASP A 114 0.46 19.73 -0.29
CA ASP A 114 0.32 19.80 -1.75
C ASP A 114 0.69 18.48 -2.44
N ALA A 115 1.75 17.80 -1.97
CA ALA A 115 2.15 16.51 -2.50
C ALA A 115 1.10 15.42 -2.19
N LEU A 116 0.49 15.45 -1.01
CA LEU A 116 -0.59 14.51 -0.65
C LEU A 116 -1.86 14.78 -1.48
N GLU A 117 -2.21 16.03 -1.70
CA GLU A 117 -3.34 16.41 -2.55
C GLU A 117 -3.12 16.00 -4.01
N ALA A 118 -1.94 16.27 -4.56
CA ALA A 118 -1.57 15.85 -5.90
C ALA A 118 -1.63 14.32 -6.08
N ALA A 119 -1.22 13.58 -5.05
CA ALA A 119 -1.32 12.12 -5.06
C ALA A 119 -2.76 11.61 -5.02
N LEU A 120 -3.66 12.27 -4.28
CA LEU A 120 -5.08 11.93 -4.29
C LEU A 120 -5.73 12.22 -5.64
N VAL A 121 -5.35 13.32 -6.31
CA VAL A 121 -5.77 13.61 -7.68
C VAL A 121 -5.29 12.51 -8.64
N ARG A 122 -4.00 12.14 -8.55
CA ARG A 122 -3.45 11.04 -9.36
C ARG A 122 -4.16 9.70 -9.09
N ALA A 123 -4.48 9.39 -7.85
CA ALA A 123 -5.26 8.19 -7.51
C ALA A 123 -6.64 8.18 -8.19
N ALA A 124 -7.31 9.34 -8.26
CA ALA A 124 -8.59 9.48 -8.98
C ALA A 124 -8.43 9.31 -10.50
N GLU A 125 -7.32 9.75 -11.09
CA GLU A 125 -6.99 9.51 -12.50
C GLU A 125 -6.77 8.02 -12.77
N ILE A 126 -6.04 7.34 -11.88
CA ILE A 126 -5.81 5.88 -11.98
C ILE A 126 -7.13 5.11 -11.86
N ASP A 127 -8.04 5.50 -10.99
CA ASP A 127 -9.38 4.91 -10.88
C ASP A 127 -10.16 5.05 -12.20
N ARG A 128 -10.11 6.22 -12.83
CA ARG A 128 -10.75 6.45 -14.14
C ARG A 128 -10.08 5.65 -15.25
N LEU A 129 -8.76 5.51 -15.23
CA LEU A 129 -8.01 4.67 -16.15
C LEU A 129 -8.41 3.20 -16.00
N ALA A 130 -8.48 2.69 -14.78
CA ALA A 130 -8.90 1.32 -14.48
C ALA A 130 -10.33 1.00 -14.94
N LYS A 131 -11.20 2.02 -14.95
CA LYS A 131 -12.58 1.93 -15.44
C LYS A 131 -12.73 2.15 -16.96
N GLY A 132 -11.62 2.36 -17.69
CA GLY A 132 -11.65 2.65 -19.11
C GLY A 132 -12.21 4.03 -19.47
N LEU A 133 -12.29 4.96 -18.50
CA LEU A 133 -12.79 6.33 -18.70
C LEU A 133 -11.72 7.31 -19.16
N LEU A 134 -10.44 6.91 -19.10
CA LEU A 134 -9.29 7.64 -19.62
C LEU A 134 -8.47 6.71 -20.50
N ALA A 135 -7.95 7.25 -21.61
CA ALA A 135 -6.96 6.53 -22.39
C ALA A 135 -5.63 6.43 -21.59
N PRO A 136 -4.95 5.28 -21.63
CA PRO A 136 -3.62 5.18 -21.05
C PRO A 136 -2.68 6.17 -21.72
N ARG A 137 -1.83 6.82 -20.93
CA ARG A 137 -0.69 7.54 -21.48
C ARG A 137 0.21 6.54 -22.18
N THR A 138 0.87 6.97 -23.25
CA THR A 138 1.74 6.10 -24.07
C THR A 138 2.63 5.23 -23.17
N ASP A 139 2.55 3.90 -23.31
CA ASP A 139 3.33 2.88 -22.61
C ASP A 139 3.06 2.68 -21.09
N SER A 140 2.05 3.33 -20.50
CA SER A 140 1.68 3.07 -19.10
C SER A 140 0.46 2.17 -18.97
N ASN A 141 0.50 1.27 -17.99
CA ASN A 141 -0.65 0.48 -17.58
C ASN A 141 -1.05 0.82 -16.13
N VAL A 142 -2.24 0.41 -15.73
CA VAL A 142 -2.78 0.71 -14.40
C VAL A 142 -1.87 0.25 -13.27
N TRP A 143 -1.22 -0.90 -13.42
CA TRP A 143 -0.31 -1.45 -12.40
C TRP A 143 0.97 -0.63 -12.26
N LEU A 144 1.50 -0.13 -13.37
CA LEU A 144 2.65 0.78 -13.36
C LEU A 144 2.29 2.10 -12.65
N GLU A 145 1.15 2.69 -13.00
CA GLU A 145 0.66 3.94 -12.38
C GLU A 145 0.42 3.78 -10.87
N LEU A 146 -0.17 2.66 -10.45
CA LEU A 146 -0.35 2.32 -9.03
C LEU A 146 0.98 2.17 -8.30
N THR A 147 1.93 1.48 -8.94
CA THR A 147 3.26 1.26 -8.38
C THR A 147 4.01 2.58 -8.20
N GLU A 148 3.97 3.46 -9.20
CA GLU A 148 4.58 4.78 -9.11
C GLU A 148 3.92 5.66 -8.05
N LEU A 149 2.60 5.61 -7.94
CA LEU A 149 1.88 6.31 -6.88
C LEU A 149 2.33 5.82 -5.49
N ALA A 150 2.37 4.52 -5.27
CA ALA A 150 2.82 3.95 -4.00
C ALA A 150 4.29 4.30 -3.68
N LEU A 151 5.17 4.28 -4.70
CA LEU A 151 6.59 4.62 -4.58
C LEU A 151 6.83 6.10 -4.28
N SER A 152 5.96 7.00 -4.73
CA SER A 152 6.10 8.45 -4.47
C SER A 152 6.08 8.78 -2.96
N PHE A 153 5.53 7.88 -2.14
CA PHE A 153 5.49 8.00 -0.68
C PHE A 153 6.51 7.12 0.06
N ALA A 154 7.22 6.26 -0.65
CA ALA A 154 8.25 5.41 -0.05
C ALA A 154 9.55 6.16 0.32
N GLY A 155 9.56 7.50 0.18
CA GLY A 155 10.72 8.35 0.47
C GLY A 155 11.86 8.20 -0.53
N PRO A 156 12.89 9.06 -0.47
CA PRO A 156 14.08 8.88 -1.28
C PRO A 156 14.74 7.54 -0.91
N PRO A 157 15.32 6.82 -1.89
CA PRO A 157 16.06 5.60 -1.60
C PRO A 157 17.09 5.90 -0.52
N ARG A 158 17.14 5.09 0.55
CA ARG A 158 18.18 5.20 1.56
C ARG A 158 19.50 5.13 0.83
N SER A 159 20.27 6.22 0.84
CA SER A 159 21.69 6.17 0.47
C SER A 159 22.31 5.10 1.36
N ILE A 160 22.72 3.99 0.76
CA ILE A 160 23.56 3.00 1.43
C ILE A 160 24.87 3.75 1.67
N VAL A 161 25.00 4.28 2.89
CA VAL A 161 26.31 4.76 3.36
C VAL A 161 27.16 3.50 3.48
N GLN A 162 28.12 3.37 2.58
CA GLN A 162 29.20 2.40 2.65
C GLN A 162 30.08 2.68 3.86
#